data_cea9b54ba0aeb9425438d1b1a3d72df3
#
_entry.id   cea9b54ba0aeb9425438d1b1a3d72df3
#
_cell.length_a   1.000
_cell.length_b   1.000
_cell.length_c   1.000
_cell.angle_alpha   90.00
_cell.angle_beta   90.00
_cell.angle_gamma   90.00
#
_symmetry.space_group_name_H-M   'P 1'
#
loop_
_entity.id
_entity.type
_entity.pdbx_description
1 polymer ?
#
loop_
_entity_poly.entity_id
_entity_poly.type
_entity_poly.pdbx_seq_one_letter_code
_entity_poly.pdbx_strand_id
1 'polypeptide(L)'
;GNAMFSEGDARVAPAPVTVRDPVLTTEDALKLGVVEEISSFTQQVNYAEYLAHNLAVASEYIDGTLLLPGEVFSMNEKTENRDPVGGYMEGWVIGPGGIFRQALGGGLSAATTTMWSAAFYAGLEPVEVQAHSVYISRYVPGLEATVAWDGFDMKFRNDTPYGVFITAESDETSMTVRMYSTKIYTKIDADVGERYGITRNNKIYNESSTCSAQTGGPGFTIDVDRIFYEGDVEVRRETFTTTYRPAPQVVCGEKPDKNKDKDKDKEDGGDPAPEPTDAPTAEPTEEPGDGPGDAPIEGESVATQALGPIRGTSQR
;
A
#
# COMPACT_ATOMS: atom_id res chain seq x y z
N GLY A 1 8.67 -21.91 52.22
CA GLY A 1 8.05 -21.47 53.47
C GLY A 1 8.94 -21.33 54.66
N ASN A 2 9.93 -22.21 54.86
CA ASN A 2 10.72 -22.25 56.12
C ASN A 2 11.69 -21.04 56.28
N ALA A 3 12.18 -20.47 55.22
CA ALA A 3 13.09 -19.31 55.27
C ALA A 3 12.43 -18.02 55.78
N MET A 4 11.11 -17.89 55.67
CA MET A 4 10.35 -16.72 56.19
C MET A 4 10.32 -16.63 57.71
N PHE A 5 10.52 -17.74 58.42
CA PHE A 5 10.46 -17.82 59.89
C PHE A 5 11.83 -17.95 60.56
N SER A 6 12.92 -17.87 59.77
CA SER A 6 14.31 -17.94 60.28
C SER A 6 14.82 -16.54 60.64
N GLU A 7 15.68 -16.43 61.68
CA GLU A 7 16.33 -15.17 62.08
C GLU A 7 17.73 -15.04 61.45
N GLY A 8 18.17 -13.81 61.19
CA GLY A 8 19.50 -13.49 60.68
C GLY A 8 19.78 -14.00 59.25
N ASP A 9 21.02 -14.39 59.01
CA ASP A 9 21.51 -14.83 57.68
C ASP A 9 20.84 -16.11 57.15
N ALA A 10 20.08 -16.81 58.01
CA ALA A 10 19.31 -18.00 57.64
C ALA A 10 18.02 -17.70 56.81
N ARG A 11 17.75 -16.42 56.51
CA ARG A 11 16.61 -16.03 55.65
C ARG A 11 16.89 -16.19 54.15
N VAL A 12 17.86 -16.97 53.78
CA VAL A 12 18.17 -17.26 52.36
C VAL A 12 17.42 -18.50 51.93
N ALA A 13 16.53 -18.37 50.97
CA ALA A 13 15.86 -19.48 50.30
C ALA A 13 16.38 -19.57 48.86
N PRO A 14 16.90 -20.73 48.40
CA PRO A 14 17.23 -20.92 47.01
C PRO A 14 15.94 -20.86 46.17
N ALA A 15 15.86 -19.96 45.26
CA ALA A 15 14.78 -19.92 44.27
C ALA A 15 15.13 -20.97 43.20
N PRO A 16 14.23 -21.90 42.85
CA PRO A 16 14.43 -22.76 41.70
C PRO A 16 14.37 -21.86 40.45
N VAL A 17 15.50 -21.72 39.77
CA VAL A 17 15.61 -20.97 38.50
C VAL A 17 15.68 -22.00 37.39
N THR A 18 14.74 -21.93 36.44
CA THR A 18 14.85 -22.65 35.17
C THR A 18 15.41 -21.68 34.15
N VAL A 19 16.65 -21.95 33.72
CA VAL A 19 17.23 -21.20 32.59
C VAL A 19 16.69 -21.85 31.32
N ARG A 20 16.10 -21.03 30.47
CA ARG A 20 15.75 -21.40 29.10
C ARG A 20 16.67 -20.62 28.17
N ASP A 21 17.38 -21.32 27.32
CA ASP A 21 18.13 -20.66 26.26
C ASP A 21 17.18 -19.97 25.31
N PRO A 22 17.50 -18.77 24.78
CA PRO A 22 16.71 -18.11 23.77
C PRO A 22 16.68 -18.96 22.50
N VAL A 23 15.59 -18.86 21.75
CA VAL A 23 15.44 -19.54 20.45
C VAL A 23 16.53 -19.08 19.47
N LEU A 24 16.95 -17.82 19.57
CA LEU A 24 18.04 -17.22 18.81
C LEU A 24 19.08 -16.69 19.80
N THR A 25 20.28 -17.25 19.77
CA THR A 25 21.41 -16.74 20.57
C THR A 25 22.05 -15.54 19.87
N THR A 26 22.90 -14.79 20.60
CA THR A 26 23.70 -13.71 19.99
C THR A 26 24.60 -14.24 18.87
N GLU A 27 25.19 -15.45 19.04
CA GLU A 27 26.01 -16.08 18.02
C GLU A 27 25.21 -16.43 16.77
N ASP A 28 23.99 -16.94 16.92
CA ASP A 28 23.09 -17.22 15.79
C ASP A 28 22.66 -15.95 15.08
N ALA A 29 22.33 -14.90 15.83
CA ALA A 29 21.97 -13.58 15.27
C ALA A 29 23.12 -13.00 14.43
N LEU A 30 24.38 -13.13 14.88
CA LEU A 30 25.54 -12.69 14.12
C LEU A 30 25.75 -13.50 12.83
N LYS A 31 25.39 -14.79 12.83
CA LYS A 31 25.46 -15.64 11.62
C LYS A 31 24.41 -15.32 10.58
N LEU A 32 23.31 -14.65 10.97
CA LEU A 32 22.25 -14.28 10.04
C LEU A 32 22.70 -13.26 8.99
N GLY A 33 23.81 -12.55 9.18
CA GLY A 33 24.34 -11.62 8.19
C GLY A 33 23.45 -10.42 7.92
N VAL A 34 22.72 -9.94 8.93
CA VAL A 34 21.94 -8.70 8.85
C VAL A 34 22.90 -7.52 9.08
N VAL A 35 23.46 -6.96 8.01
CA VAL A 35 24.58 -6.00 8.10
C VAL A 35 24.33 -4.65 7.46
N GLU A 36 23.39 -4.55 6.51
CA GLU A 36 23.10 -3.32 5.78
C GLU A 36 21.64 -3.22 5.35
N GLU A 37 21.17 -2.01 5.04
CA GLU A 37 19.89 -1.81 4.39
C GLU A 37 19.95 -2.30 2.94
N ILE A 38 19.10 -3.26 2.60
CA ILE A 38 19.02 -3.83 1.25
C ILE A 38 17.91 -3.19 0.42
N SER A 39 16.87 -2.68 1.07
CA SER A 39 15.79 -1.92 0.41
C SER A 39 15.08 -1.00 1.40
N SER A 40 14.45 0.03 0.85
CA SER A 40 13.53 0.92 1.55
C SER A 40 12.44 1.39 0.61
N PHE A 41 11.20 1.46 1.08
CA PHE A 41 10.10 2.03 0.31
C PHE A 41 9.20 2.86 1.20
N THR A 42 8.82 4.04 0.71
CA THR A 42 7.89 4.95 1.37
C THR A 42 6.67 5.18 0.49
N GLN A 43 5.48 4.85 1.01
CA GLN A 43 4.21 5.17 0.37
C GLN A 43 3.65 6.44 0.96
N GLN A 44 3.47 7.45 0.11
CA GLN A 44 2.75 8.67 0.48
C GLN A 44 1.24 8.43 0.38
N VAL A 45 0.49 8.99 1.31
CA VAL A 45 -0.97 8.95 1.35
C VAL A 45 -1.53 10.33 1.67
N ASN A 46 -2.73 10.65 1.19
CA ASN A 46 -3.44 11.83 1.64
C ASN A 46 -3.91 11.60 3.08
N TYR A 47 -3.79 12.63 3.92
CA TYR A 47 -4.25 12.53 5.30
C TYR A 47 -5.73 12.17 5.39
N ALA A 48 -6.02 11.15 6.19
CA ALA A 48 -7.33 10.83 6.70
C ALA A 48 -7.14 10.13 8.06
N GLU A 49 -7.91 10.51 9.07
CA GLU A 49 -7.74 10.01 10.44
C GLU A 49 -7.68 8.48 10.52
N TYR A 50 -8.64 7.80 9.89
CA TYR A 50 -8.66 6.33 9.85
C TYR A 50 -7.43 5.73 9.17
N LEU A 51 -6.92 6.41 8.12
CA LEU A 51 -5.78 5.91 7.34
C LEU A 51 -4.49 6.04 8.13
N ALA A 52 -4.23 7.22 8.70
CA ALA A 52 -3.08 7.45 9.58
C ALA A 52 -3.08 6.48 10.77
N HIS A 53 -4.24 6.29 11.41
CA HIS A 53 -4.41 5.35 12.51
C HIS A 53 -4.13 3.90 12.09
N ASN A 54 -4.76 3.42 11.01
CA ASN A 54 -4.62 2.04 10.55
C ASN A 54 -3.20 1.74 10.04
N LEU A 55 -2.50 2.73 9.46
CA LEU A 55 -1.09 2.60 9.10
C LEU A 55 -0.19 2.51 10.33
N ALA A 56 -0.46 3.30 11.39
CA ALA A 56 0.28 3.22 12.64
C ALA A 56 0.14 1.84 13.28
N VAL A 57 -1.08 1.32 13.39
CA VAL A 57 -1.35 -0.04 13.90
C VAL A 57 -0.63 -1.10 13.07
N ALA A 58 -0.73 -1.03 11.74
CA ALA A 58 -0.03 -1.97 10.86
C ALA A 58 1.50 -1.88 11.01
N SER A 59 2.05 -0.67 11.16
CA SER A 59 3.48 -0.45 11.38
C SER A 59 3.96 -1.12 12.68
N GLU A 60 3.21 -0.95 13.78
CA GLU A 60 3.53 -1.58 15.07
C GLU A 60 3.56 -3.11 14.97
N TYR A 61 2.63 -3.72 14.24
CA TYR A 61 2.63 -5.17 14.02
C TYR A 61 3.81 -5.66 13.16
N ILE A 62 4.23 -4.87 12.19
CA ILE A 62 5.27 -5.22 11.22
C ILE A 62 6.67 -4.97 11.77
N ASP A 63 6.86 -3.89 12.52
CA ASP A 63 8.18 -3.46 13.01
C ASP A 63 8.87 -4.53 13.84
N GLY A 64 10.19 -4.64 13.68
CA GLY A 64 11.00 -5.62 14.39
C GLY A 64 10.86 -7.07 13.90
N THR A 65 10.23 -7.31 12.73
CA THR A 65 10.10 -8.66 12.17
C THR A 65 11.44 -9.17 11.66
N LEU A 66 11.82 -10.36 12.09
CA LEU A 66 12.97 -11.09 11.57
C LEU A 66 12.49 -12.33 10.81
N LEU A 67 12.88 -12.44 9.54
CA LEU A 67 12.65 -13.63 8.71
C LEU A 67 13.95 -14.42 8.58
N LEU A 68 13.95 -15.66 9.03
CA LEU A 68 15.05 -16.58 8.81
C LEU A 68 15.09 -17.06 7.35
N PRO A 69 16.22 -17.61 6.86
CA PRO A 69 16.28 -18.21 5.54
C PRO A 69 15.18 -19.25 5.31
N GLY A 70 14.43 -19.13 4.22
CA GLY A 70 13.31 -19.98 3.83
C GLY A 70 11.96 -19.62 4.46
N GLU A 71 11.91 -18.73 5.45
CA GLU A 71 10.65 -18.30 6.06
C GLU A 71 9.82 -17.42 5.13
N VAL A 72 8.51 -17.52 5.31
CA VAL A 72 7.51 -16.75 4.53
C VAL A 72 6.90 -15.68 5.43
N PHE A 73 6.94 -14.43 4.97
CA PHE A 73 6.15 -13.35 5.54
C PHE A 73 4.69 -13.45 5.04
N SER A 74 3.73 -13.28 5.92
CA SER A 74 2.31 -13.17 5.62
C SER A 74 1.77 -11.88 6.19
N MET A 75 1.21 -11.03 5.35
CA MET A 75 0.62 -9.76 5.79
C MET A 75 -0.60 -9.98 6.67
N ASN A 76 -1.44 -10.97 6.35
CA ASN A 76 -2.61 -11.29 7.15
C ASN A 76 -2.23 -11.83 8.53
N GLU A 77 -1.28 -12.77 8.60
CA GLU A 77 -0.81 -13.30 9.89
C GLU A 77 -0.16 -12.20 10.75
N LYS A 78 0.62 -11.32 10.11
CA LYS A 78 1.37 -10.29 10.83
C LYS A 78 0.50 -9.16 11.35
N THR A 79 -0.49 -8.73 10.57
CA THR A 79 -1.40 -7.64 10.96
C THR A 79 -2.63 -8.11 11.73
N GLU A 80 -2.73 -9.41 12.00
CA GLU A 80 -3.78 -10.06 12.79
C GLU A 80 -5.22 -9.73 12.36
N ASN A 81 -6.17 -9.97 13.26
CA ASN A 81 -7.58 -9.71 12.99
C ASN A 81 -7.87 -8.20 12.93
N ARG A 82 -8.49 -7.75 11.85
CA ARG A 82 -8.83 -6.34 11.58
C ARG A 82 -10.13 -5.98 12.25
N ASP A 83 -10.19 -6.16 13.55
CA ASP A 83 -11.32 -5.80 14.38
C ASP A 83 -10.94 -4.68 15.37
N PRO A 84 -11.89 -4.12 16.13
CA PRO A 84 -11.58 -3.09 17.13
C PRO A 84 -10.66 -3.59 18.26
N VAL A 85 -10.59 -4.90 18.51
CA VAL A 85 -9.69 -5.50 19.51
C VAL A 85 -8.25 -5.45 19.01
N GLY A 86 -8.05 -5.67 17.69
CA GLY A 86 -6.76 -5.46 17.00
C GLY A 86 -6.39 -3.98 16.78
N GLY A 87 -7.23 -3.06 17.24
CA GLY A 87 -6.95 -1.62 17.20
C GLY A 87 -7.32 -0.91 15.90
N TYR A 88 -7.95 -1.57 14.92
CA TYR A 88 -8.27 -0.97 13.63
C TYR A 88 -9.57 -0.16 13.64
N MET A 89 -9.60 0.91 12.86
CA MET A 89 -10.76 1.76 12.59
C MET A 89 -11.42 1.40 11.25
N GLU A 90 -12.71 1.77 11.11
CA GLU A 90 -13.39 1.72 9.81
C GLU A 90 -12.80 2.74 8.84
N GLY A 91 -12.64 2.34 7.59
CA GLY A 91 -12.15 3.18 6.51
C GLY A 91 -12.57 2.66 5.15
N TRP A 92 -12.15 3.34 4.09
CA TRP A 92 -12.56 3.00 2.73
C TRP A 92 -11.85 1.74 2.22
N VAL A 93 -12.64 0.81 1.69
CA VAL A 93 -12.20 -0.40 0.98
C VAL A 93 -12.90 -0.53 -0.36
N ILE A 94 -12.30 -1.27 -1.29
CA ILE A 94 -12.94 -1.62 -2.56
C ILE A 94 -13.88 -2.80 -2.32
N GLY A 95 -15.16 -2.58 -2.49
CA GLY A 95 -16.19 -3.59 -2.42
C GLY A 95 -16.45 -4.30 -3.75
N PRO A 96 -17.47 -5.18 -3.80
CA PRO A 96 -17.88 -5.86 -5.02
C PRO A 96 -18.17 -4.87 -6.17
N GLY A 97 -17.74 -5.23 -7.38
CA GLY A 97 -17.94 -4.39 -8.56
C GLY A 97 -17.08 -3.13 -8.63
N GLY A 98 -16.07 -2.98 -7.77
CA GLY A 98 -15.21 -1.79 -7.76
C GLY A 98 -15.86 -0.56 -7.10
N ILE A 99 -16.88 -0.77 -6.27
CA ILE A 99 -17.58 0.29 -5.53
C ILE A 99 -16.94 0.44 -4.15
N PHE A 100 -16.60 1.67 -3.77
CA PHE A 100 -16.02 1.96 -2.45
C PHE A 100 -17.08 1.82 -1.35
N ARG A 101 -16.68 1.20 -0.23
CA ARG A 101 -17.49 1.09 0.99
C ARG A 101 -16.62 1.22 2.22
N GLN A 102 -17.23 1.49 3.37
CA GLN A 102 -16.51 1.47 4.64
C GLN A 102 -16.45 0.05 5.22
N ALA A 103 -15.31 -0.30 5.80
CA ALA A 103 -15.07 -1.53 6.55
C ALA A 103 -13.88 -1.36 7.49
N LEU A 104 -13.81 -2.19 8.53
CA LEU A 104 -12.69 -2.22 9.47
C LEU A 104 -11.36 -2.52 8.73
N GLY A 105 -10.30 -1.84 9.13
CA GLY A 105 -8.99 -1.94 8.50
C GLY A 105 -8.92 -1.30 7.10
N GLY A 106 -9.85 -0.37 6.79
CA GLY A 106 -9.78 0.39 5.54
C GLY A 106 -8.44 1.12 5.43
N GLY A 107 -7.86 1.14 4.20
CA GLY A 107 -6.55 1.71 3.95
C GLY A 107 -5.36 0.78 4.18
N LEU A 108 -5.54 -0.42 4.76
CA LEU A 108 -4.45 -1.37 5.01
C LEU A 108 -3.71 -1.79 3.73
N SER A 109 -4.35 -1.64 2.56
CA SER A 109 -3.67 -1.81 1.27
C SER A 109 -2.47 -0.88 1.07
N ALA A 110 -2.45 0.31 1.71
CA ALA A 110 -1.27 1.18 1.64
C ALA A 110 -0.10 0.55 2.39
N ALA A 111 -0.31 0.01 3.60
CA ALA A 111 0.71 -0.75 4.32
C ALA A 111 1.16 -1.99 3.54
N THR A 112 0.21 -2.71 2.93
CA THR A 112 0.49 -3.90 2.11
C THR A 112 1.33 -3.55 0.89
N THR A 113 0.99 -2.47 0.18
CA THR A 113 1.77 -1.97 -0.97
C THR A 113 3.18 -1.54 -0.53
N THR A 114 3.31 -0.83 0.59
CA THR A 114 4.62 -0.42 1.13
C THR A 114 5.50 -1.64 1.42
N MET A 115 4.94 -2.64 2.09
CA MET A 115 5.65 -3.88 2.43
C MET A 115 6.04 -4.65 1.17
N TRP A 116 5.11 -4.85 0.23
CA TRP A 116 5.40 -5.53 -1.02
C TRP A 116 6.47 -4.81 -1.84
N SER A 117 6.37 -3.48 -1.97
CA SER A 117 7.36 -2.69 -2.71
C SER A 117 8.75 -2.81 -2.08
N ALA A 118 8.85 -2.77 -0.74
CA ALA A 118 10.13 -3.02 -0.07
C ALA A 118 10.66 -4.43 -0.36
N ALA A 119 9.81 -5.46 -0.30
CA ALA A 119 10.19 -6.85 -0.63
C ALA A 119 10.57 -7.01 -2.12
N PHE A 120 9.87 -6.31 -3.02
CA PHE A 120 10.18 -6.28 -4.44
C PHE A 120 11.59 -5.74 -4.69
N TYR A 121 11.94 -4.58 -4.12
CA TYR A 121 13.28 -3.99 -4.26
C TYR A 121 14.35 -4.69 -3.42
N ALA A 122 13.97 -5.50 -2.41
CA ALA A 122 14.89 -6.42 -1.73
C ALA A 122 15.20 -7.68 -2.56
N GLY A 123 14.42 -7.95 -3.61
CA GLY A 123 14.59 -9.12 -4.47
C GLY A 123 14.02 -10.42 -3.90
N LEU A 124 13.18 -10.34 -2.86
CA LEU A 124 12.62 -11.51 -2.19
C LEU A 124 11.59 -12.23 -3.09
N GLU A 125 11.44 -13.54 -2.90
CA GLU A 125 10.58 -14.39 -3.71
C GLU A 125 9.09 -14.10 -3.44
N PRO A 126 8.28 -13.68 -4.44
CA PRO A 126 6.83 -13.57 -4.28
C PRO A 126 6.20 -14.96 -4.12
N VAL A 127 5.33 -15.11 -3.10
CA VAL A 127 4.57 -16.36 -2.86
C VAL A 127 3.09 -16.16 -3.19
N GLU A 128 2.52 -15.04 -2.74
CA GLU A 128 1.14 -14.65 -3.03
C GLU A 128 1.07 -13.13 -3.06
N VAL A 129 0.83 -12.56 -4.23
CA VAL A 129 0.72 -11.11 -4.41
C VAL A 129 -0.44 -10.82 -5.34
N GLN A 130 -1.35 -9.97 -4.91
CA GLN A 130 -2.51 -9.58 -5.70
C GLN A 130 -2.69 -8.06 -5.68
N ALA A 131 -2.78 -7.46 -6.87
CA ALA A 131 -3.15 -6.06 -7.03
C ALA A 131 -4.67 -5.86 -6.78
N HIS A 132 -5.09 -4.61 -6.59
CA HIS A 132 -6.51 -4.29 -6.53
C HIS A 132 -7.21 -4.65 -7.85
N SER A 133 -8.50 -4.95 -7.76
CA SER A 133 -9.31 -5.29 -8.95
C SER A 133 -9.54 -4.11 -9.88
N VAL A 134 -9.45 -2.87 -9.36
CA VAL A 134 -9.52 -1.61 -10.10
C VAL A 134 -8.29 -0.77 -9.76
N TYR A 135 -7.81 0.03 -10.71
CA TYR A 135 -6.63 0.86 -10.47
C TYR A 135 -6.93 2.01 -9.49
N ILE A 136 -6.04 2.19 -8.53
CA ILE A 136 -6.04 3.30 -7.57
C ILE A 136 -4.86 4.20 -7.89
N SER A 137 -5.12 5.46 -8.25
CA SER A 137 -4.12 6.38 -8.81
C SER A 137 -2.95 6.74 -7.88
N ARG A 138 -3.11 6.54 -6.56
CA ARG A 138 -2.02 6.79 -5.59
C ARG A 138 -0.87 5.78 -5.69
N TYR A 139 -1.06 4.64 -6.34
CA TYR A 139 -0.06 3.59 -6.45
C TYR A 139 0.58 3.58 -7.84
N VAL A 140 1.84 3.13 -7.89
CA VAL A 140 2.47 2.76 -9.15
C VAL A 140 1.75 1.54 -9.72
N PRO A 141 1.16 1.64 -10.94
CA PRO A 141 0.38 0.54 -11.48
C PRO A 141 1.24 -0.72 -11.66
N GLY A 142 0.70 -1.86 -11.24
CA GLY A 142 1.37 -3.16 -11.31
C GLY A 142 2.37 -3.44 -10.17
N LEU A 143 2.72 -2.44 -9.35
CA LEU A 143 3.63 -2.58 -8.21
C LEU A 143 2.90 -2.61 -6.86
N GLU A 144 1.61 -2.41 -6.86
CA GLU A 144 0.79 -2.42 -5.65
C GLU A 144 0.40 -3.83 -5.21
N ALA A 145 0.05 -3.95 -3.94
CA ALA A 145 -0.54 -5.17 -3.39
C ALA A 145 -1.69 -4.84 -2.44
N THR A 146 -2.65 -5.75 -2.35
CA THR A 146 -3.78 -5.66 -1.43
C THR A 146 -3.99 -6.97 -0.70
N VAL A 147 -4.79 -6.94 0.36
CA VAL A 147 -5.12 -8.09 1.20
C VAL A 147 -6.60 -8.10 1.58
N ALA A 148 -7.13 -9.28 1.85
CA ALA A 148 -8.46 -9.46 2.44
C ALA A 148 -8.36 -10.53 3.52
N TRP A 149 -8.89 -10.25 4.72
CA TRP A 149 -8.71 -11.13 5.89
C TRP A 149 -9.15 -12.58 5.62
N ASP A 150 -10.35 -12.79 5.12
CA ASP A 150 -10.88 -14.12 4.80
C ASP A 150 -10.74 -14.49 3.32
N GLY A 151 -9.78 -13.92 2.61
CA GLY A 151 -9.61 -14.08 1.19
C GLY A 151 -8.16 -14.32 0.78
N PHE A 152 -7.59 -13.37 0.08
CA PHE A 152 -6.22 -13.40 -0.41
C PHE A 152 -5.27 -12.66 0.53
N ASP A 153 -3.99 -13.03 0.46
CA ASP A 153 -2.93 -12.48 1.29
C ASP A 153 -1.83 -11.83 0.43
N MET A 154 -0.92 -11.12 1.07
CA MET A 154 0.35 -10.75 0.47
C MET A 154 1.46 -11.49 1.21
N LYS A 155 2.14 -12.37 0.47
CA LYS A 155 3.21 -13.23 1.00
C LYS A 155 4.44 -13.16 0.13
N PHE A 156 5.59 -13.11 0.77
CA PHE A 156 6.88 -13.30 0.13
C PHE A 156 7.77 -14.19 0.99
N ARG A 157 8.75 -14.85 0.38
CA ARG A 157 9.72 -15.71 1.06
C ARG A 157 11.08 -15.03 1.12
N ASN A 158 11.76 -15.20 2.24
CA ASN A 158 13.19 -14.96 2.32
C ASN A 158 13.91 -16.17 1.67
N ASP A 159 14.16 -16.09 0.37
CA ASP A 159 14.85 -17.11 -0.42
C ASP A 159 16.39 -16.94 -0.39
N THR A 160 16.88 -16.01 0.46
CA THR A 160 18.31 -15.76 0.65
C THR A 160 18.91 -16.66 1.74
N PRO A 161 20.23 -16.85 1.76
CA PRO A 161 20.91 -17.57 2.85
C PRO A 161 21.08 -16.72 4.12
N TYR A 162 20.63 -15.48 4.13
CA TYR A 162 20.76 -14.53 5.24
C TYR A 162 19.42 -14.26 5.91
N GLY A 163 19.44 -13.75 7.16
CA GLY A 163 18.25 -13.21 7.79
C GLY A 163 17.82 -11.90 7.14
N VAL A 164 16.51 -11.63 7.11
CA VAL A 164 15.95 -10.33 6.72
C VAL A 164 15.26 -9.71 7.92
N PHE A 165 15.80 -8.58 8.41
CA PHE A 165 15.19 -7.81 9.48
C PHE A 165 14.41 -6.65 8.88
N ILE A 166 13.16 -6.51 9.31
CA ILE A 166 12.19 -5.55 8.76
C ILE A 166 11.87 -4.51 9.83
N THR A 167 11.95 -3.24 9.47
CA THR A 167 11.44 -2.13 10.28
C THR A 167 10.32 -1.42 9.53
N ALA A 168 9.34 -0.93 10.28
CA ALA A 168 8.21 -0.18 9.75
C ALA A 168 7.91 1.03 10.64
N GLU A 169 7.72 2.16 10.01
CA GLU A 169 7.32 3.41 10.66
C GLU A 169 6.28 4.13 9.81
N SER A 170 5.39 4.86 10.45
CA SER A 170 4.40 5.70 9.75
C SER A 170 4.22 7.04 10.45
N ASP A 171 3.79 8.01 9.68
CA ASP A 171 3.28 9.30 10.14
C ASP A 171 1.86 9.53 9.61
N GLU A 172 1.34 10.74 9.71
CA GLU A 172 -0.02 11.09 9.28
C GLU A 172 -0.24 10.92 7.76
N THR A 173 0.83 10.97 6.97
CA THR A 173 0.79 11.06 5.50
C THR A 173 1.68 10.05 4.79
N SER A 174 2.39 9.22 5.53
CA SER A 174 3.29 8.24 4.93
C SER A 174 3.47 6.98 5.78
N MET A 175 3.92 5.92 5.12
CA MET A 175 4.46 4.73 5.76
C MET A 175 5.76 4.34 5.07
N THR A 176 6.78 4.03 5.86
CA THR A 176 8.08 3.56 5.36
C THR A 176 8.37 2.17 5.91
N VAL A 177 8.80 1.28 5.03
CA VAL A 177 9.34 -0.04 5.38
C VAL A 177 10.79 -0.10 4.91
N ARG A 178 11.69 -0.57 5.81
CA ARG A 178 13.09 -0.85 5.47
C ARG A 178 13.40 -2.30 5.73
N MET A 179 14.20 -2.89 4.87
CA MET A 179 14.67 -4.26 5.01
C MET A 179 16.20 -4.28 5.10
N TYR A 180 16.70 -5.00 6.10
CA TYR A 180 18.12 -5.13 6.39
C TYR A 180 18.55 -6.59 6.25
N SER A 181 19.65 -6.82 5.55
CA SER A 181 20.23 -8.15 5.31
C SER A 181 21.66 -7.99 4.79
N THR A 182 22.17 -8.98 4.09
CA THR A 182 23.35 -8.89 3.21
C THR A 182 22.88 -8.79 1.77
N LYS A 183 23.35 -7.79 1.03
CA LYS A 183 23.01 -7.60 -0.40
C LYS A 183 23.52 -8.76 -1.23
N ILE A 184 22.64 -9.33 -2.06
CA ILE A 184 22.99 -10.31 -3.10
C ILE A 184 23.16 -9.61 -4.45
N TYR A 185 22.33 -8.63 -4.74
CA TYR A 185 22.37 -7.83 -5.96
C TYR A 185 22.84 -6.42 -5.65
N THR A 186 23.59 -5.84 -6.56
CA THR A 186 24.08 -4.46 -6.40
C THR A 186 22.92 -3.46 -6.44
N LYS A 187 21.91 -3.75 -7.27
CA LYS A 187 20.73 -2.92 -7.48
C LYS A 187 19.58 -3.77 -7.99
N ILE A 188 18.36 -3.39 -7.63
CA ILE A 188 17.12 -3.91 -8.22
C ILE A 188 16.28 -2.74 -8.67
N ASP A 189 15.87 -2.73 -9.94
CA ASP A 189 15.03 -1.70 -10.55
C ASP A 189 13.65 -2.24 -10.90
N ALA A 190 12.69 -1.32 -11.06
CA ALA A 190 11.40 -1.56 -11.68
C ALA A 190 11.33 -0.83 -13.02
N ASP A 191 10.99 -1.55 -14.09
CA ASP A 191 10.64 -0.96 -15.39
C ASP A 191 9.13 -1.13 -15.57
N VAL A 192 8.41 0.00 -15.51
CA VAL A 192 6.95 0.04 -15.60
C VAL A 192 6.56 0.30 -17.04
N GLY A 193 6.00 -0.72 -17.69
CA GLY A 193 5.61 -0.67 -19.09
C GLY A 193 4.42 0.25 -19.37
N GLU A 194 4.05 0.34 -20.63
CA GLU A 194 2.89 1.09 -21.08
C GLU A 194 1.59 0.33 -20.79
N ARG A 195 0.49 1.07 -20.58
CA ARG A 195 -0.85 0.50 -20.42
C ARG A 195 -1.39 -0.01 -21.74
N TYR A 196 -1.90 -1.23 -21.76
CA TYR A 196 -2.52 -1.83 -22.95
C TYR A 196 -3.85 -2.52 -22.59
N GLY A 197 -4.60 -3.01 -23.59
CA GLY A 197 -5.89 -3.66 -23.36
C GLY A 197 -6.93 -2.75 -22.70
N ILE A 198 -6.93 -1.45 -23.02
CA ILE A 198 -7.79 -0.45 -22.39
C ILE A 198 -9.27 -0.81 -22.57
N THR A 199 -10.02 -0.87 -21.46
CA THR A 199 -11.45 -1.10 -21.42
C THR A 199 -12.18 0.07 -20.80
N ARG A 200 -13.32 0.48 -21.40
CA ARG A 200 -14.09 1.62 -20.92
C ARG A 200 -14.87 1.27 -19.67
N ASN A 201 -14.98 2.23 -18.76
CA ASN A 201 -15.87 2.12 -17.62
C ASN A 201 -17.32 2.45 -18.01
N ASN A 202 -18.25 1.98 -17.19
CA ASN A 202 -19.66 2.30 -17.29
C ASN A 202 -20.08 3.32 -16.23
N LYS A 203 -21.23 3.96 -16.46
CA LYS A 203 -21.89 4.82 -15.47
C LYS A 203 -23.03 4.04 -14.82
N ILE A 204 -23.09 4.07 -13.50
CA ILE A 204 -24.19 3.51 -12.71
C ILE A 204 -24.83 4.60 -11.86
N TYR A 205 -26.15 4.50 -11.63
CA TYR A 205 -26.89 5.38 -10.74
C TYR A 205 -27.23 4.59 -9.48
N ASN A 206 -27.04 5.19 -8.32
CA ASN A 206 -27.28 4.55 -7.03
C ASN A 206 -28.15 5.46 -6.17
N GLU A 207 -29.36 5.02 -5.86
CA GLU A 207 -30.38 5.76 -5.11
C GLU A 207 -30.27 5.54 -3.59
N SER A 208 -29.30 4.74 -3.13
CA SER A 208 -29.10 4.50 -1.70
C SER A 208 -28.76 5.80 -0.98
N SER A 209 -29.32 6.00 0.22
CA SER A 209 -28.97 7.12 1.11
C SER A 209 -27.51 7.07 1.59
N THR A 210 -26.85 5.90 1.48
CA THR A 210 -25.42 5.71 1.78
C THR A 210 -24.55 5.71 0.52
N CYS A 211 -25.06 6.20 -0.61
CA CYS A 211 -24.31 6.29 -1.84
C CYS A 211 -23.11 7.23 -1.66
N SER A 212 -21.94 6.78 -2.14
CA SER A 212 -20.77 7.62 -2.35
C SER A 212 -20.52 7.75 -3.85
N ALA A 213 -20.48 8.98 -4.35
CA ALA A 213 -20.16 9.24 -5.75
C ALA A 213 -18.69 8.90 -6.03
N GLN A 214 -18.39 8.34 -7.22
CA GLN A 214 -17.02 8.11 -7.66
C GLN A 214 -16.91 8.39 -9.17
N THR A 215 -15.76 8.92 -9.58
CA THR A 215 -15.49 9.27 -10.98
C THR A 215 -15.31 8.05 -11.87
N GLY A 216 -14.87 6.94 -11.29
CA GLY A 216 -14.51 5.74 -12.02
C GLY A 216 -13.26 5.94 -12.90
N GLY A 217 -12.94 4.90 -13.67
CA GLY A 217 -11.78 4.93 -14.56
C GLY A 217 -11.74 3.74 -15.50
N PRO A 218 -10.94 3.79 -16.59
CA PRO A 218 -10.79 2.69 -17.51
C PRO A 218 -10.05 1.52 -16.84
N GLY A 219 -10.35 0.30 -17.28
CA GLY A 219 -9.52 -0.86 -17.03
C GLY A 219 -8.38 -0.93 -18.04
N PHE A 220 -7.29 -1.58 -17.66
CA PHE A 220 -6.13 -1.79 -18.52
C PHE A 220 -5.26 -2.94 -17.99
N THR A 221 -4.35 -3.39 -18.81
CA THR A 221 -3.27 -4.30 -18.42
C THR A 221 -1.94 -3.56 -18.46
N ILE A 222 -1.04 -3.94 -17.58
CA ILE A 222 0.32 -3.37 -17.50
C ILE A 222 1.29 -4.46 -17.08
N ASP A 223 2.50 -4.42 -17.62
CA ASP A 223 3.63 -5.25 -17.21
C ASP A 223 4.63 -4.40 -16.44
N VAL A 224 5.16 -4.96 -15.37
CA VAL A 224 6.26 -4.37 -14.58
C VAL A 224 7.38 -5.39 -14.54
N ASP A 225 8.54 -5.01 -15.02
CA ASP A 225 9.74 -5.82 -14.94
C ASP A 225 10.54 -5.49 -13.68
N ARG A 226 10.88 -6.51 -12.89
CA ARG A 226 11.87 -6.44 -11.82
C ARG A 226 13.22 -6.87 -12.38
N ILE A 227 14.18 -5.94 -12.39
CA ILE A 227 15.48 -6.12 -13.02
C ILE A 227 16.57 -6.16 -11.97
N PHE A 228 17.36 -7.21 -11.96
CA PHE A 228 18.43 -7.44 -10.99
C PHE A 228 19.79 -7.19 -11.62
N TYR A 229 20.68 -6.48 -10.92
CA TYR A 229 22.00 -6.10 -11.40
C TYR A 229 23.12 -6.60 -10.49
N GLU A 230 24.20 -7.03 -11.12
CA GLU A 230 25.54 -7.20 -10.52
C GLU A 230 26.49 -6.16 -11.13
N GLY A 231 26.89 -5.16 -10.36
CA GLY A 231 27.50 -3.94 -10.92
C GLY A 231 26.50 -3.24 -11.83
N ASP A 232 26.90 -3.00 -13.08
CA ASP A 232 26.07 -2.40 -14.14
C ASP A 232 25.46 -3.44 -15.09
N VAL A 233 25.63 -4.74 -14.81
CA VAL A 233 25.17 -5.83 -15.67
C VAL A 233 23.83 -6.37 -15.16
N GLU A 234 22.81 -6.37 -16.05
CA GLU A 234 21.56 -7.08 -15.80
C GLU A 234 21.83 -8.59 -15.78
N VAL A 235 21.49 -9.24 -14.65
CA VAL A 235 21.71 -10.69 -14.47
C VAL A 235 20.43 -11.50 -14.39
N ARG A 236 19.30 -10.84 -14.10
CA ARG A 236 17.98 -11.49 -14.00
C ARG A 236 16.88 -10.47 -14.28
N ARG A 237 15.79 -10.93 -14.87
CA ARG A 237 14.56 -10.14 -15.09
C ARG A 237 13.35 -11.01 -14.78
N GLU A 238 12.35 -10.41 -14.15
CA GLU A 238 11.05 -11.04 -13.86
C GLU A 238 9.95 -10.08 -14.26
N THR A 239 8.93 -10.57 -14.97
CA THR A 239 7.80 -9.76 -15.41
C THR A 239 6.55 -10.07 -14.58
N PHE A 240 5.92 -9.04 -14.06
CA PHE A 240 4.65 -9.09 -13.34
C PHE A 240 3.57 -8.44 -14.20
N THR A 241 2.59 -9.22 -14.64
CA THR A 241 1.47 -8.72 -15.44
C THR A 241 0.26 -8.48 -14.54
N THR A 242 -0.25 -7.26 -14.53
CA THR A 242 -1.45 -6.87 -13.78
C THR A 242 -2.55 -6.39 -14.69
N THR A 243 -3.78 -6.89 -14.49
CA THR A 243 -4.96 -6.48 -15.24
C THR A 243 -5.98 -5.84 -14.30
N TYR A 244 -6.26 -4.57 -14.50
CA TYR A 244 -7.28 -3.82 -13.79
C TYR A 244 -8.60 -3.84 -14.54
N ARG A 245 -9.70 -4.08 -13.81
CA ARG A 245 -11.06 -3.92 -14.34
C ARG A 245 -11.41 -2.44 -14.42
N PRO A 246 -12.32 -2.03 -15.31
CA PRO A 246 -12.81 -0.66 -15.29
C PRO A 246 -13.60 -0.40 -14.01
N ALA A 247 -13.26 0.70 -13.31
CA ALA A 247 -14.02 1.18 -12.16
C ALA A 247 -15.25 1.94 -12.66
N PRO A 248 -16.47 1.63 -12.17
CA PRO A 248 -17.67 2.33 -12.63
C PRO A 248 -17.66 3.79 -12.16
N GLN A 249 -18.20 4.69 -12.98
CA GLN A 249 -18.62 6.02 -12.50
C GLN A 249 -19.91 5.83 -11.70
N VAL A 250 -19.92 6.19 -10.42
CA VAL A 250 -21.10 6.13 -9.56
C VAL A 250 -21.69 7.53 -9.43
N VAL A 251 -22.96 7.69 -9.84
CA VAL A 251 -23.74 8.92 -9.65
C VAL A 251 -24.84 8.63 -8.62
N CYS A 252 -24.82 9.39 -7.52
CA CYS A 252 -25.85 9.25 -6.49
C CYS A 252 -27.14 9.94 -6.96
N GLY A 253 -28.27 9.21 -6.89
CA GLY A 253 -29.58 9.66 -7.28
C GLY A 253 -30.20 8.85 -8.43
N GLU A 254 -31.39 9.27 -8.83
CA GLU A 254 -32.15 8.61 -9.89
C GLU A 254 -31.52 8.82 -11.28
N LYS A 255 -31.67 7.80 -12.12
CA LYS A 255 -31.27 7.88 -13.50
C LYS A 255 -32.14 8.90 -14.23
N PRO A 256 -31.59 9.93 -14.94
CA PRO A 256 -32.36 10.89 -15.69
C PRO A 256 -33.29 10.20 -16.70
N ASP A 257 -34.58 10.55 -16.66
CA ASP A 257 -35.56 10.05 -17.63
C ASP A 257 -35.38 10.78 -18.96
N LYS A 258 -34.88 10.05 -19.96
CA LYS A 258 -34.62 10.60 -21.31
C LYS A 258 -35.88 11.13 -22.02
N ASN A 259 -37.08 10.90 -21.47
CA ASN A 259 -38.33 11.35 -22.09
C ASN A 259 -38.86 12.68 -21.51
N LYS A 260 -38.38 13.14 -20.35
CA LYS A 260 -38.82 14.40 -19.74
C LYS A 260 -38.32 15.65 -20.47
N ASP A 261 -37.25 15.56 -21.22
CA ASP A 261 -36.71 16.71 -21.96
C ASP A 261 -37.34 16.91 -23.35
N LYS A 262 -38.10 15.94 -23.86
CA LYS A 262 -38.78 16.08 -25.18
C LYS A 262 -40.08 16.85 -25.15
N ASP A 263 -40.67 17.08 -23.99
CA ASP A 263 -41.93 17.82 -23.85
C ASP A 263 -41.72 19.31 -23.58
N LYS A 264 -40.49 19.77 -23.30
CA LYS A 264 -40.22 21.22 -23.12
C LYS A 264 -39.99 22.00 -24.42
N ASP A 265 -39.69 21.32 -25.52
CA ASP A 265 -39.44 22.00 -26.81
C ASP A 265 -40.71 22.19 -27.68
N LYS A 266 -41.90 21.99 -27.10
CA LYS A 266 -43.16 22.13 -27.87
C LYS A 266 -44.03 23.33 -27.51
N GLU A 267 -43.65 24.16 -26.55
CA GLU A 267 -44.34 25.38 -26.21
C GLU A 267 -43.34 26.55 -26.15
N ASP A 268 -42.89 27.03 -27.27
CA ASP A 268 -42.67 28.46 -27.53
C ASP A 268 -42.39 28.69 -29.03
N GLY A 269 -43.45 29.16 -29.72
CA GLY A 269 -43.35 29.70 -31.04
C GLY A 269 -43.11 31.22 -30.94
N GLY A 270 -41.87 31.64 -30.79
CA GLY A 270 -41.50 33.04 -30.69
C GLY A 270 -40.21 33.34 -31.45
N ASP A 271 -40.26 34.35 -32.27
CA ASP A 271 -39.34 35.04 -33.18
C ASP A 271 -37.81 34.76 -33.08
N PRO A 272 -37.09 34.84 -34.19
CA PRO A 272 -35.65 34.60 -34.23
C PRO A 272 -34.88 35.75 -33.58
N ALA A 273 -34.09 35.46 -32.57
CA ALA A 273 -33.18 36.37 -31.90
C ALA A 273 -31.86 36.58 -32.69
N PRO A 274 -31.20 37.72 -32.54
CA PRO A 274 -30.04 38.12 -33.32
C PRO A 274 -28.77 37.37 -32.97
N GLU A 275 -27.84 37.34 -33.93
CA GLU A 275 -26.52 36.69 -33.84
C GLU A 275 -25.71 37.12 -32.59
N PRO A 276 -24.98 36.20 -31.93
CA PRO A 276 -24.14 36.52 -30.78
C PRO A 276 -22.85 37.20 -31.22
N THR A 277 -22.61 38.38 -30.68
CA THR A 277 -21.30 39.04 -30.63
C THR A 277 -20.39 38.36 -29.59
N ASP A 278 -19.11 38.23 -29.94
CA ASP A 278 -18.02 37.73 -29.11
C ASP A 278 -18.02 38.36 -27.71
N ALA A 279 -18.00 37.53 -26.69
CA ALA A 279 -17.72 37.92 -25.31
C ALA A 279 -16.68 36.95 -24.66
N PRO A 280 -15.87 37.47 -23.76
CA PRO A 280 -14.57 36.87 -23.41
C PRO A 280 -14.69 35.64 -22.52
N THR A 281 -13.74 34.75 -22.72
CA THR A 281 -13.44 33.53 -21.93
C THR A 281 -13.38 33.85 -20.45
N ALA A 282 -14.31 33.30 -19.67
CA ALA A 282 -14.21 33.30 -18.20
C ALA A 282 -13.43 32.07 -17.74
N GLU A 283 -12.48 32.32 -16.84
CA GLU A 283 -11.76 31.30 -16.12
C GLU A 283 -12.69 30.41 -15.26
N PRO A 284 -12.43 29.12 -15.09
CA PRO A 284 -13.25 28.26 -14.25
C PRO A 284 -13.02 28.60 -12.77
N THR A 285 -14.08 29.00 -12.10
CA THR A 285 -14.14 29.07 -10.63
C THR A 285 -14.21 27.66 -10.05
N GLU A 286 -13.29 27.35 -9.13
CA GLU A 286 -13.29 26.15 -8.31
C GLU A 286 -14.51 26.15 -7.37
N GLU A 287 -15.37 25.15 -7.47
CA GLU A 287 -16.29 24.78 -6.39
C GLU A 287 -15.68 23.67 -5.53
N PRO A 288 -15.78 23.73 -4.19
CA PRO A 288 -15.19 22.72 -3.30
C PRO A 288 -16.05 21.46 -3.30
N GLY A 289 -15.53 20.38 -3.86
CA GLY A 289 -16.10 19.04 -3.78
C GLY A 289 -15.59 18.30 -2.56
N ASP A 290 -16.39 18.19 -1.50
CA ASP A 290 -16.16 17.29 -0.38
C ASP A 290 -16.48 15.83 -0.79
N GLY A 291 -15.48 15.14 -1.28
CA GLY A 291 -15.43 13.70 -1.46
C GLY A 291 -13.99 13.25 -1.15
N PRO A 292 -13.70 11.97 -0.80
CA PRO A 292 -12.33 11.56 -0.53
C PRO A 292 -11.48 11.85 -1.77
N GLY A 293 -10.71 12.94 -1.70
CA GLY A 293 -10.03 13.53 -2.83
C GLY A 293 -8.88 12.64 -3.32
N ASP A 294 -9.12 11.95 -4.42
CA ASP A 294 -8.10 11.48 -5.34
C ASP A 294 -7.99 12.50 -6.48
N ALA A 295 -7.35 13.66 -6.21
CA ALA A 295 -6.87 14.51 -7.27
C ALA A 295 -5.67 13.84 -7.94
N PRO A 296 -5.60 13.76 -9.28
CA PRO A 296 -4.44 13.24 -9.97
C PRO A 296 -3.25 14.16 -9.68
N ILE A 297 -2.21 13.61 -9.07
CA ILE A 297 -0.90 14.25 -9.06
C ILE A 297 -0.39 14.13 -10.50
N GLU A 298 -0.38 15.23 -11.23
CA GLU A 298 0.33 15.32 -12.50
C GLU A 298 1.79 14.97 -12.28
N GLY A 299 2.30 14.06 -13.13
CA GLY A 299 3.55 13.38 -12.95
C GLY A 299 4.74 14.32 -12.78
N GLU A 300 5.36 14.24 -11.62
CA GLU A 300 6.81 14.30 -11.54
C GLU A 300 7.31 12.89 -11.30
N SER A 301 8.11 12.44 -12.24
CA SER A 301 8.87 11.20 -12.23
C SER A 301 9.62 11.05 -10.90
N VAL A 302 9.08 10.26 -9.97
CA VAL A 302 9.85 9.79 -8.81
C VAL A 302 10.55 8.49 -9.19
N ALA A 303 11.41 8.60 -10.19
CA ALA A 303 12.50 7.67 -10.37
C ALA A 303 13.77 8.45 -10.04
N THR A 304 14.50 7.95 -9.08
CA THR A 304 15.87 8.38 -8.73
C THR A 304 15.97 9.21 -7.44
N GLN A 305 15.87 8.58 -6.28
CA GLN A 305 16.75 8.96 -5.19
C GLN A 305 18.00 8.06 -5.24
N ALA A 306 18.91 8.43 -6.12
CA ALA A 306 20.28 7.95 -6.06
C ALA A 306 20.91 8.48 -4.76
N LEU A 307 21.41 7.57 -3.95
CA LEU A 307 22.27 7.87 -2.80
C LEU A 307 23.46 8.73 -3.26
N GLY A 308 23.48 10.00 -2.87
CA GLY A 308 24.61 10.87 -3.03
C GLY A 308 25.82 10.37 -2.24
N PRO A 309 27.05 10.56 -2.73
CA PRO A 309 28.23 10.00 -2.10
C PRO A 309 28.49 10.67 -0.75
N ILE A 310 28.58 9.86 0.30
CA ILE A 310 29.10 10.26 1.61
C ILE A 310 30.57 10.64 1.42
N ARG A 311 30.88 11.92 1.49
CA ARG A 311 32.26 12.43 1.55
C ARG A 311 32.87 12.01 2.89
N GLY A 312 33.73 11.01 2.85
CA GLY A 312 34.64 10.70 3.94
C GLY A 312 35.62 11.87 4.13
N THR A 313 35.52 12.56 5.27
CA THR A 313 36.59 13.41 5.75
C THR A 313 37.60 12.53 6.51
N SER A 314 38.70 12.22 5.81
CA SER A 314 39.94 11.80 6.44
C SER A 314 40.51 12.99 7.20
N GLN A 315 40.72 12.85 8.52
CA GLN A 315 41.77 13.57 9.24
C GLN A 315 42.54 12.58 10.10
N ARG A 316 43.79 12.52 9.77
CA ARG A 316 45.07 12.16 10.41
C ARG A 316 45.02 11.59 11.84
#